data_67d709be6f4c7d75ef69bc6d1d88d160
#
_entry.id   67d709be6f4c7d75ef69bc6d1d88d160
#
_cell.length_a   1.000
_cell.length_b   1.000
_cell.length_c   1.000
_cell.angle_alpha   90.00
_cell.angle_beta   90.00
_cell.angle_gamma   90.00
#
_symmetry.space_group_name_H-M   'P 1'
#
loop_
_entity.id
_entity.type
_entity.pdbx_description
1 polymer ?
#
loop_
_entity_poly.entity_id
_entity_poly.type
_entity_poly.pdbx_seq_one_letter_code
_entity_poly.pdbx_strand_id
1 'polypeptide(L)'
;GVVRSLVADRTGFPRADALALRLAGVLHYAALSGRSEDLAGLYPSQTRSANVETLWPVASDFLEREESWARAFLQHPPQTNETRRAIMMLIGLSHVEHIFSMPIRLLELGASAGLNQNFDAFHVDAGCWQWGDVDAAVQIESKWKGPAPKLSRKFNIIERRGCDQHPLDLTDEE
;
A
#
# COMPACT_ATOMS: atom_id res chain seq x y z
N GLY A 1 15.52 -6.22 -24.46
CA GLY A 1 14.73 -4.99 -24.19
C GLY A 1 15.08 -4.39 -22.85
N VAL A 2 14.69 -3.15 -22.61
CA VAL A 2 15.08 -2.29 -21.48
C VAL A 2 14.90 -2.93 -20.11
N VAL A 3 13.80 -3.62 -19.84
CA VAL A 3 13.57 -4.30 -18.55
C VAL A 3 14.67 -5.33 -18.27
N ARG A 4 15.06 -6.11 -19.27
CA ARG A 4 16.16 -7.08 -19.09
C ARG A 4 17.48 -6.37 -18.76
N SER A 5 17.76 -5.24 -19.41
CA SER A 5 18.94 -4.42 -19.09
C SER A 5 18.91 -3.93 -17.65
N LEU A 6 17.77 -3.36 -17.20
CA LEU A 6 17.60 -2.81 -15.85
C LEU A 6 17.83 -3.83 -14.72
N VAL A 7 17.59 -5.13 -15.00
CA VAL A 7 17.64 -6.17 -13.97
C VAL A 7 18.78 -7.17 -14.15
N ALA A 8 19.62 -7.03 -15.21
CA ALA A 8 20.62 -8.01 -15.58
C ALA A 8 21.70 -8.23 -14.50
N ASP A 9 22.06 -7.18 -13.78
CA ASP A 9 23.12 -7.20 -12.76
C ASP A 9 22.62 -7.54 -11.36
N ARG A 10 21.32 -7.83 -11.21
CA ARG A 10 20.74 -8.15 -9.90
C ARG A 10 20.98 -9.62 -9.56
N THR A 11 21.63 -9.83 -8.42
CA THR A 11 21.80 -11.16 -7.82
C THR A 11 20.67 -11.39 -6.83
N GLY A 12 19.89 -12.46 -6.99
CA GLY A 12 18.81 -12.79 -6.08
C GLY A 12 17.64 -13.47 -6.79
N PHE A 13 16.63 -13.82 -6.01
CA PHE A 13 15.41 -14.40 -6.56
C PHE A 13 14.40 -13.28 -6.88
N PRO A 14 14.02 -13.09 -8.16
CA PRO A 14 13.14 -11.98 -8.57
C PRO A 14 11.83 -11.88 -7.77
N ARG A 15 11.32 -13.03 -7.32
CA ARG A 15 10.10 -13.09 -6.52
C ARG A 15 10.33 -12.65 -5.06
N ALA A 16 11.45 -13.06 -4.45
CA ALA A 16 11.80 -12.65 -3.09
C ALA A 16 12.13 -11.15 -3.03
N ASP A 17 12.75 -10.62 -4.08
CA ASP A 17 13.09 -9.20 -4.23
C ASP A 17 11.88 -8.33 -4.63
N ALA A 18 10.71 -8.90 -4.84
CA ALA A 18 9.53 -8.20 -5.33
C ALA A 18 9.80 -7.36 -6.61
N LEU A 19 10.65 -7.87 -7.51
CA LEU A 19 11.20 -7.11 -8.64
C LEU A 19 10.12 -6.53 -9.56
N ALA A 20 9.06 -7.29 -9.83
CA ALA A 20 7.94 -6.80 -10.63
C ALA A 20 7.23 -5.61 -9.96
N LEU A 21 7.08 -5.66 -8.63
CA LEU A 21 6.48 -4.57 -7.86
C LEU A 21 7.39 -3.33 -7.81
N ARG A 22 8.71 -3.53 -7.68
CA ARG A 22 9.68 -2.42 -7.76
C ARG A 22 9.63 -1.73 -9.13
N LEU A 23 9.57 -2.51 -10.22
CA LEU A 23 9.48 -1.97 -11.57
C LEU A 23 8.15 -1.23 -11.80
N ALA A 24 7.04 -1.79 -11.32
CA ALA A 24 5.77 -1.08 -11.32
C ALA A 24 5.84 0.23 -10.51
N GLY A 25 6.55 0.22 -9.37
CA GLY A 25 6.80 1.40 -8.54
C GLY A 25 7.58 2.50 -9.27
N VAL A 26 8.58 2.14 -10.09
CA VAL A 26 9.33 3.11 -10.94
C VAL A 26 8.36 3.89 -11.83
N LEU A 27 7.48 3.18 -12.55
CA LEU A 27 6.53 3.80 -13.47
C LEU A 27 5.45 4.58 -12.72
N HIS A 28 4.97 4.04 -11.61
CA HIS A 28 3.98 4.69 -10.76
C HIS A 28 4.49 6.01 -10.18
N TYR A 29 5.68 5.99 -9.61
CA TYR A 29 6.31 7.20 -9.07
C TYR A 29 6.56 8.23 -10.18
N ALA A 30 7.07 7.81 -11.35
CA ALA A 30 7.31 8.71 -12.47
C ALA A 30 6.02 9.41 -12.95
N ALA A 31 4.90 8.68 -12.96
CA ALA A 31 3.60 9.24 -13.32
C ALA A 31 3.07 10.24 -12.27
N LEU A 32 3.20 9.92 -10.98
CA LEU A 32 2.64 10.74 -9.90
C LEU A 32 3.50 11.97 -9.56
N SER A 33 4.83 11.84 -9.64
CA SER A 33 5.77 12.94 -9.35
C SER A 33 5.90 13.97 -10.47
N GLY A 34 5.20 13.77 -11.60
CA GLY A 34 5.33 14.63 -12.78
C GLY A 34 6.65 14.43 -13.56
N ARG A 35 7.44 13.38 -13.23
CA ARG A 35 8.67 13.05 -13.95
C ARG A 35 8.43 12.64 -15.40
N SER A 36 7.23 12.12 -15.69
CA SER A 36 6.78 11.80 -17.05
C SER A 36 5.30 12.15 -17.22
N GLU A 37 5.03 13.26 -17.91
CA GLU A 37 3.67 13.68 -18.25
C GLU A 37 2.97 12.65 -19.15
N ASP A 38 3.72 12.03 -20.09
CA ASP A 38 3.19 11.01 -20.98
C ASP A 38 2.70 9.77 -20.22
N LEU A 39 3.46 9.33 -19.20
CA LEU A 39 3.01 8.24 -18.31
C LEU A 39 1.82 8.67 -17.46
N ALA A 40 1.85 9.89 -16.90
CA ALA A 40 0.77 10.40 -16.06
C ALA A 40 -0.57 10.39 -16.81
N GLY A 41 -0.58 10.80 -18.08
CA GLY A 41 -1.78 10.82 -18.92
C GLY A 41 -2.36 9.44 -19.26
N LEU A 42 -1.53 8.39 -19.22
CA LEU A 42 -1.91 7.02 -19.54
C LEU A 42 -2.12 6.14 -18.29
N TYR A 43 -1.76 6.64 -17.10
CA TYR A 43 -1.82 5.85 -15.89
C TYR A 43 -3.28 5.64 -15.42
N PRO A 44 -3.62 4.46 -14.86
CA PRO A 44 -5.00 4.14 -14.48
C PRO A 44 -5.67 5.10 -13.50
N SER A 45 -4.89 5.89 -12.75
CA SER A 45 -5.41 6.95 -11.89
C SER A 45 -6.07 8.10 -12.66
N GLN A 46 -5.70 8.30 -13.92
CA GLN A 46 -6.23 9.34 -14.80
C GLN A 46 -7.22 8.78 -15.83
N THR A 47 -7.05 7.52 -16.22
CA THR A 47 -7.89 6.85 -17.22
C THR A 47 -8.48 5.57 -16.63
N ARG A 48 -9.79 5.35 -16.82
CA ARG A 48 -10.47 4.13 -16.32
C ARG A 48 -10.04 2.84 -17.02
N SER A 49 -9.31 2.91 -18.12
CA SER A 49 -8.84 1.75 -18.87
C SER A 49 -7.42 2.01 -19.40
N ALA A 50 -6.41 1.52 -18.67
CA ALA A 50 -5.08 1.43 -19.25
C ALA A 50 -5.02 0.21 -20.19
N ASN A 51 -4.68 0.44 -21.45
CA ASN A 51 -4.38 -0.63 -22.40
C ASN A 51 -2.85 -0.85 -22.39
N VAL A 52 -2.43 -2.09 -22.20
CA VAL A 52 -1.01 -2.46 -22.24
C VAL A 52 -0.35 -2.10 -23.56
N GLU A 53 -1.08 -2.19 -24.66
CA GLU A 53 -0.60 -1.87 -26.02
C GLU A 53 -0.24 -0.38 -26.18
N THR A 54 -0.96 0.51 -25.50
CA THR A 54 -0.68 1.96 -25.51
C THR A 54 0.28 2.37 -24.42
N LEU A 55 0.22 1.74 -23.24
CA LEU A 55 1.07 2.07 -22.11
C LEU A 55 2.51 1.60 -22.31
N TRP A 56 2.71 0.39 -22.85
CA TRP A 56 4.03 -0.23 -22.91
C TRP A 56 5.05 0.55 -23.78
N PRO A 57 4.71 1.06 -24.97
CA PRO A 57 5.66 1.88 -25.74
C PRO A 57 6.16 3.10 -24.96
N VAL A 58 5.27 3.82 -24.29
CA VAL A 58 5.61 5.01 -23.49
C VAL A 58 6.44 4.63 -22.28
N ALA A 59 6.08 3.54 -21.57
CA ALA A 59 6.83 3.04 -20.43
C ALA A 59 8.24 2.56 -20.84
N SER A 60 8.36 1.88 -21.97
CA SER A 60 9.65 1.41 -22.49
C SER A 60 10.57 2.57 -22.85
N ASP A 61 10.06 3.57 -23.58
CA ASP A 61 10.80 4.76 -23.93
C ASP A 61 11.25 5.55 -22.69
N PHE A 62 10.37 5.72 -21.72
CA PHE A 62 10.71 6.34 -20.44
C PHE A 62 11.83 5.59 -19.72
N LEU A 63 11.74 4.26 -19.61
CA LEU A 63 12.75 3.44 -18.95
C LEU A 63 14.11 3.47 -19.68
N GLU A 64 14.12 3.59 -21.01
CA GLU A 64 15.32 3.74 -21.80
C GLU A 64 15.99 5.11 -21.58
N ARG A 65 15.21 6.18 -21.57
CA ARG A 65 15.70 7.55 -21.33
C ARG A 65 16.19 7.75 -19.90
N GLU A 66 15.51 7.18 -18.93
CA GLU A 66 15.75 7.36 -17.50
C GLU A 66 16.42 6.13 -16.86
N GLU A 67 17.17 5.34 -17.63
CA GLU A 67 17.72 4.06 -17.19
C GLU A 67 18.52 4.18 -15.88
N SER A 68 19.38 5.18 -15.75
CA SER A 68 20.20 5.40 -14.55
C SER A 68 19.37 5.66 -13.31
N TRP A 69 18.34 6.51 -13.44
CA TRP A 69 17.42 6.79 -12.35
C TRP A 69 16.57 5.55 -11.99
N ALA A 70 16.04 4.86 -12.98
CA ALA A 70 15.27 3.64 -12.76
C ALA A 70 16.09 2.56 -12.05
N ARG A 71 17.38 2.40 -12.39
CA ARG A 71 18.30 1.50 -11.69
C ARG A 71 18.48 1.90 -10.23
N ALA A 72 18.69 3.17 -9.94
CA ALA A 72 18.83 3.67 -8.57
C ALA A 72 17.53 3.42 -7.77
N PHE A 73 16.38 3.74 -8.34
CA PHE A 73 15.07 3.50 -7.71
C PHE A 73 14.85 2.03 -7.39
N LEU A 74 15.21 1.12 -8.28
CA LEU A 74 15.08 -0.32 -8.07
C LEU A 74 15.93 -0.86 -6.90
N GLN A 75 16.93 -0.13 -6.39
CA GLN A 75 17.70 -0.56 -5.22
C GLN A 75 16.88 -0.48 -3.93
N HIS A 76 15.88 0.40 -3.87
CA HIS A 76 15.05 0.56 -2.70
C HIS A 76 13.95 -0.52 -2.66
N PRO A 77 13.76 -1.22 -1.52
CA PRO A 77 12.65 -2.15 -1.37
C PRO A 77 11.32 -1.39 -1.39
N PRO A 78 10.26 -1.96 -1.99
CA PRO A 78 8.96 -1.32 -1.95
C PRO A 78 8.41 -1.34 -0.52
N GLN A 79 7.85 -0.22 -0.08
CA GLN A 79 7.03 -0.19 1.11
C GLN A 79 5.68 -0.85 0.81
N THR A 80 5.37 -1.92 1.53
CA THR A 80 4.18 -2.75 1.28
C THR A 80 3.18 -2.74 2.43
N ASN A 81 3.10 -1.64 3.17
CA ASN A 81 2.13 -1.51 4.25
C ASN A 81 0.76 -1.11 3.67
N GLU A 82 -0.06 -2.10 3.35
CA GLU A 82 -1.39 -1.89 2.80
C GLU A 82 -2.41 -1.62 3.92
N THR A 83 -3.11 -0.48 3.86
CA THR A 83 -4.16 -0.10 4.84
C THR A 83 -5.32 -1.07 4.90
N ARG A 84 -5.60 -1.83 3.83
CA ARG A 84 -6.63 -2.89 3.83
C ARG A 84 -6.37 -3.99 4.87
N ARG A 85 -5.13 -4.18 5.31
CA ARG A 85 -4.80 -5.08 6.43
C ARG A 85 -5.44 -4.66 7.75
N ALA A 86 -5.84 -3.40 7.91
CA ALA A 86 -6.60 -2.90 9.04
C ALA A 86 -7.90 -3.69 9.29
N ILE A 87 -8.51 -4.26 8.24
CA ILE A 87 -9.68 -5.15 8.39
C ILE A 87 -9.36 -6.35 9.29
N MET A 88 -8.18 -6.94 9.15
CA MET A 88 -7.76 -8.08 9.96
C MET A 88 -7.49 -7.67 11.41
N MET A 89 -6.95 -6.47 11.63
CA MET A 89 -6.79 -5.90 12.97
C MET A 89 -8.15 -5.65 13.61
N LEU A 90 -9.09 -5.05 12.88
CA LEU A 90 -10.46 -4.82 13.34
C LEU A 90 -11.13 -6.11 13.82
N ILE A 91 -11.06 -7.18 13.01
CA ILE A 91 -11.67 -8.47 13.33
C ILE A 91 -10.98 -9.11 14.53
N GLY A 92 -9.64 -9.18 14.50
CA GLY A 92 -8.85 -9.82 15.56
C GLY A 92 -9.00 -9.10 16.91
N LEU A 93 -8.91 -7.78 16.92
CA LEU A 93 -9.05 -6.98 18.14
C LEU A 93 -10.50 -6.96 18.65
N SER A 94 -11.51 -7.04 17.75
CA SER A 94 -12.89 -7.25 18.19
C SER A 94 -13.05 -8.56 18.95
N HIS A 95 -12.40 -9.63 18.49
CA HIS A 95 -12.42 -10.91 19.19
C HIS A 95 -11.75 -10.81 20.57
N VAL A 96 -10.57 -10.18 20.62
CA VAL A 96 -9.84 -9.94 21.91
C VAL A 96 -10.69 -9.12 22.89
N GLU A 97 -11.30 -8.03 22.40
CA GLU A 97 -12.13 -7.15 23.22
C GLU A 97 -13.35 -7.88 23.79
N HIS A 98 -14.01 -8.72 23.00
CA HIS A 98 -15.16 -9.53 23.47
C HIS A 98 -14.79 -10.55 24.55
N ILE A 99 -13.53 -11.01 24.60
CA ILE A 99 -13.08 -11.98 25.60
C ILE A 99 -12.61 -11.27 26.88
N PHE A 100 -11.85 -10.20 26.73
CA PHE A 100 -11.10 -9.61 27.85
C PHE A 100 -11.67 -8.29 28.34
N SER A 101 -12.33 -7.51 27.48
CA SER A 101 -12.86 -6.16 27.79
C SER A 101 -11.84 -5.26 28.51
N MET A 102 -10.59 -5.30 28.09
CA MET A 102 -9.47 -4.60 28.71
C MET A 102 -8.95 -3.48 27.81
N PRO A 103 -8.28 -2.45 28.40
CA PRO A 103 -7.55 -1.47 27.61
C PRO A 103 -6.49 -2.13 26.74
N ILE A 104 -6.36 -1.64 25.48
CA ILE A 104 -5.47 -2.21 24.46
C ILE A 104 -4.26 -1.30 24.27
N ARG A 105 -3.07 -1.89 24.27
CA ARG A 105 -1.85 -1.27 23.75
C ARG A 105 -1.49 -1.91 22.43
N LEU A 106 -1.42 -1.12 21.37
CA LEU A 106 -1.02 -1.58 20.03
C LEU A 106 0.48 -1.42 19.86
N LEU A 107 1.16 -2.52 19.56
CA LEU A 107 2.59 -2.54 19.24
C LEU A 107 2.72 -3.22 17.87
N GLU A 108 3.14 -2.46 16.85
CA GLU A 108 3.24 -2.94 15.46
C GLU A 108 4.71 -3.04 15.03
N LEU A 109 5.11 -4.22 14.57
CA LEU A 109 6.41 -4.46 13.95
C LEU A 109 6.26 -4.33 12.43
N GLY A 110 7.16 -3.58 11.77
CA GLY A 110 7.04 -3.28 10.35
C GLY A 110 5.89 -2.30 10.06
N ALA A 111 5.78 -1.26 10.89
CA ALA A 111 4.66 -0.33 10.86
C ALA A 111 4.68 0.64 9.67
N SER A 112 5.83 0.79 8.98
CA SER A 112 6.00 1.79 7.91
C SER A 112 5.63 3.20 8.41
N ALA A 113 4.56 3.80 7.91
CA ALA A 113 4.00 5.07 8.38
C ALA A 113 3.02 4.92 9.57
N GLY A 114 2.79 3.73 10.10
CA GLY A 114 1.90 3.49 11.23
C GLY A 114 0.39 3.61 10.92
N LEU A 115 0.00 3.72 9.66
CA LEU A 115 -1.39 3.98 9.27
C LEU A 115 -2.35 2.91 9.77
N ASN A 116 -1.96 1.62 9.76
CA ASN A 116 -2.82 0.53 10.21
C ASN A 116 -3.18 0.62 11.70
N GLN A 117 -2.36 1.27 12.51
CA GLN A 117 -2.66 1.48 13.94
C GLN A 117 -3.87 2.38 14.17
N ASN A 118 -4.28 3.13 13.14
CA ASN A 118 -5.46 4.00 13.17
C ASN A 118 -6.71 3.32 12.59
N PHE A 119 -6.73 1.97 12.53
CA PHE A 119 -7.83 1.19 11.96
C PHE A 119 -9.20 1.57 12.52
N ASP A 120 -9.26 2.00 13.77
CA ASP A 120 -10.48 2.41 14.47
C ASP A 120 -11.01 3.80 14.06
N ALA A 121 -10.25 4.55 13.24
CA ALA A 121 -10.68 5.77 12.59
C ALA A 121 -11.06 5.57 11.11
N PHE A 122 -11.03 4.34 10.59
CA PHE A 122 -11.34 4.03 9.19
C PHE A 122 -12.81 3.63 9.01
N HIS A 123 -13.31 3.85 7.81
CA HIS A 123 -14.55 3.19 7.37
C HIS A 123 -14.22 1.95 6.55
N VAL A 124 -14.92 0.86 6.82
CA VAL A 124 -14.80 -0.40 6.07
C VAL A 124 -16.15 -0.75 5.47
N ASP A 125 -16.21 -0.87 4.15
CA ASP A 125 -17.30 -1.49 3.42
C ASP A 125 -16.83 -2.84 2.85
N ALA A 126 -17.36 -3.91 3.41
CA ALA A 126 -17.04 -5.28 3.00
C ALA A 126 -18.16 -5.93 2.16
N GLY A 127 -19.09 -5.14 1.67
CA GLY A 127 -20.23 -5.53 0.86
C GLY A 127 -21.40 -6.10 1.67
N CYS A 128 -21.18 -7.13 2.48
CA CYS A 128 -22.24 -7.73 3.33
C CYS A 128 -22.25 -7.18 4.76
N TRP A 129 -21.29 -6.37 5.14
CA TRP A 129 -21.22 -5.66 6.42
C TRP A 129 -20.38 -4.39 6.27
N GLN A 130 -20.65 -3.42 7.14
CA GLN A 130 -19.91 -2.16 7.22
C GLN A 130 -19.50 -1.89 8.66
N TRP A 131 -18.45 -1.11 8.85
CA TRP A 131 -17.95 -0.69 10.15
C TRP A 131 -17.27 0.67 10.07
N GLY A 132 -17.33 1.44 11.16
CA GLY A 132 -16.72 2.76 11.27
C GLY A 132 -17.64 3.88 10.78
N ASP A 133 -17.12 5.10 10.80
CA ASP A 133 -17.83 6.29 10.36
C ASP A 133 -17.84 6.37 8.83
N VAL A 134 -19.01 6.57 8.23
CA VAL A 134 -19.15 6.71 6.77
C VAL A 134 -18.42 7.92 6.21
N ASP A 135 -18.18 8.94 7.04
CA ASP A 135 -17.46 10.16 6.69
C ASP A 135 -15.96 10.10 7.06
N ALA A 136 -15.45 8.92 7.46
CA ALA A 136 -14.03 8.75 7.77
C ALA A 136 -13.14 9.12 6.59
N ALA A 137 -12.00 9.75 6.86
CA ALA A 137 -11.04 10.16 5.82
C ALA A 137 -10.45 8.97 5.04
N VAL A 138 -10.37 7.81 5.68
CA VAL A 138 -9.89 6.57 5.04
C VAL A 138 -11.06 5.63 4.84
N GLN A 139 -11.36 5.36 3.57
CA GLN A 139 -12.42 4.45 3.13
C GLN A 139 -11.78 3.17 2.60
N ILE A 140 -12.15 2.02 3.15
CA ILE A 140 -11.62 0.72 2.72
C ILE A 140 -12.76 -0.11 2.14
N GLU A 141 -12.69 -0.36 0.84
CA GLU A 141 -13.58 -1.29 0.16
C GLU A 141 -12.97 -2.69 0.10
N SER A 142 -13.78 -3.69 0.37
CA SER A 142 -13.38 -5.10 0.31
C SER A 142 -14.55 -5.97 -0.12
N LYS A 143 -14.27 -7.25 -0.41
CA LYS A 143 -15.30 -8.26 -0.69
C LYS A 143 -15.16 -9.38 0.32
N TRP A 144 -16.00 -9.35 1.35
CA TRP A 144 -16.04 -10.41 2.34
C TRP A 144 -16.82 -11.61 1.83
N LYS A 145 -16.30 -12.80 2.10
CA LYS A 145 -16.97 -14.08 1.80
C LYS A 145 -17.23 -14.82 3.10
N GLY A 146 -18.48 -15.15 3.34
CA GLY A 146 -18.91 -15.87 4.54
C GLY A 146 -19.76 -15.01 5.47
N PRO A 147 -20.09 -15.50 6.67
CA PRO A 147 -20.89 -14.76 7.65
C PRO A 147 -20.17 -13.51 8.11
N ALA A 148 -20.92 -12.44 8.40
CA ALA A 148 -20.37 -11.22 8.95
C ALA A 148 -19.68 -11.49 10.30
N PRO A 149 -18.47 -10.95 10.55
CA PRO A 149 -17.79 -11.11 11.82
C PRO A 149 -18.51 -10.35 12.93
N LYS A 150 -18.38 -10.83 14.16
CA LYS A 150 -18.85 -10.09 15.32
C LYS A 150 -17.84 -8.99 15.65
N LEU A 151 -18.19 -7.74 15.35
CA LEU A 151 -17.29 -6.60 15.53
C LEU A 151 -17.64 -5.79 16.77
N SER A 152 -16.64 -5.29 17.48
CA SER A 152 -16.78 -4.30 18.54
C SER A 152 -17.06 -2.93 17.93
N ARG A 153 -17.94 -2.16 18.56
CA ARG A 153 -18.28 -0.81 18.08
C ARG A 153 -17.20 0.22 18.37
N LYS A 154 -16.45 0.02 19.46
CA LYS A 154 -15.38 0.89 19.92
C LYS A 154 -14.28 0.07 20.58
N PHE A 155 -13.06 0.60 20.57
CA PHE A 155 -11.91 0.03 21.23
C PHE A 155 -11.38 1.03 22.25
N ASN A 156 -10.98 0.54 23.41
CA ASN A 156 -10.26 1.34 24.41
C ASN A 156 -8.76 1.22 24.16
N ILE A 157 -8.25 1.95 23.16
CA ILE A 157 -6.83 1.95 22.81
C ILE A 157 -6.15 3.07 23.59
N ILE A 158 -5.26 2.68 24.53
CA ILE A 158 -4.54 3.62 25.42
C ILE A 158 -3.14 3.97 24.92
N GLU A 159 -2.62 3.21 23.97
CA GLU A 159 -1.28 3.44 23.43
C GLU A 159 -1.17 2.84 22.03
N ARG A 160 -0.46 3.54 21.13
CA ARG A 160 -0.07 3.07 19.79
C ARG A 160 1.42 3.31 19.62
N ARG A 161 2.18 2.27 19.32
CA ARG A 161 3.61 2.37 18.97
C ARG A 161 3.91 1.45 17.80
N GLY A 162 4.65 1.97 16.82
CA GLY A 162 5.19 1.20 15.73
C GLY A 162 6.70 1.25 15.70
N CYS A 163 7.33 0.25 15.12
CA CYS A 163 8.71 0.32 14.70
C CYS A 163 8.86 -0.26 13.29
N ASP A 164 9.80 0.30 12.55
CA ASP A 164 10.16 -0.14 11.20
C ASP A 164 11.65 0.04 11.00
N GLN A 165 12.24 -0.74 10.10
CA GLN A 165 13.65 -0.55 9.71
C GLN A 165 13.84 0.72 8.87
N HIS A 166 12.80 1.09 8.12
CA HIS A 166 12.75 2.28 7.26
C HIS A 166 11.38 2.96 7.46
N PRO A 167 11.16 3.62 8.61
CA PRO A 167 9.88 4.27 8.87
C PRO A 167 9.66 5.40 7.88
N LEU A 168 8.40 5.57 7.46
CA LEU A 168 7.99 6.70 6.63
C LEU A 168 7.45 7.82 7.53
N ASP A 169 8.02 9.00 7.41
CA ASP A 169 7.48 10.22 7.99
C ASP A 169 6.52 10.85 6.96
N LEU A 170 5.24 10.85 7.26
CA LEU A 170 4.22 11.44 6.38
C LEU A 170 4.17 12.96 6.46
N THR A 171 4.97 13.57 7.34
CA THR A 171 5.12 15.03 7.47
C THR A 171 6.33 15.56 6.70
N ASP A 172 7.15 14.67 6.15
CA ASP A 172 8.29 15.03 5.30
C ASP A 172 7.78 15.30 3.88
N GLU A 173 8.04 16.49 3.36
CA GLU A 173 7.58 16.97 2.04
C GLU A 173 8.59 16.67 0.92
N GLU A 174 9.55 15.72 1.09
CA GLU A 174 10.53 15.38 0.05
C GLU A 174 9.93 14.57 -1.12
#